data_a849665d1a085fb6b74e05739c97b12e
#
_entry.id   a849665d1a085fb6b74e05739c97b12e
#
_cell.length_a   1.000
_cell.length_b   1.000
_cell.length_c   1.000
_cell.angle_alpha   90.00
_cell.angle_beta   90.00
_cell.angle_gamma   90.00
#
_symmetry.space_group_name_H-M   'P 1'
#
loop_
_entity.id
_entity.type
_entity.pdbx_description
1 polymer ?
#
loop_
_entity_poly.entity_id
_entity_poly.type
_entity_poly.pdbx_seq_one_letter_code
_entity_poly.pdbx_strand_id
1 'polypeptide(L)'
;MKEKNIKKVIIKETNVKEITNKEESVNNKSNQGNVLKGKKSAIILLIVALIIIAVGVVIYKNVQTKNRIEKINKNKTTWKSEAIKSPEKGSLQPAGYITIDWKSAGNLDSVDKYEIYVDNKKQGQVKGNVTTFEYYTTKVSKHDVYIKAYLKHGSEINSDIYSFYVNKKGFCMNKAMAEHVNADDWNVSWYYNWTLTKHNYTSFQKLQFVPMFWTSAPTDAEEVKVLPLRGYKYVLPYNEPDRPDQSDMSVDDAIEGMKSLLNKGLYVGTPATSVWPSASEEWFQPFMKKMKENKMDTDFIVFHHYWNWHTKEGAQAFLDIVDEAWKMYHKPIWITEFALSGVPAWTKQTRQSAIDYMKIVVPELDKRDYVERYAWFSFEPENYQNGGSSLLDSYTGKITDLGYTYQKLGIPKGYNEKNQVLHQKNSKKDIVK
;
A
#
# COMPACT_ATOMS: atom_id res chain seq x y z
N MET A 1 -37.68 26.81 10.32
CA MET A 1 -38.39 26.53 11.59
C MET A 1 -37.77 27.21 12.83
N LYS A 2 -36.46 27.50 12.88
CA LYS A 2 -35.79 28.13 14.05
C LYS A 2 -36.03 29.64 14.19
N GLU A 3 -36.14 30.40 13.10
CA GLU A 3 -36.44 31.83 13.15
C GLU A 3 -37.87 32.18 13.65
N LYS A 4 -38.84 31.33 13.35
CA LYS A 4 -40.22 31.52 13.86
C LYS A 4 -40.34 31.35 15.38
N ASN A 5 -39.49 30.54 16.00
CA ASN A 5 -39.51 30.37 17.46
C ASN A 5 -38.83 31.52 18.21
N ILE A 6 -37.82 32.15 17.63
CA ILE A 6 -37.14 33.34 18.21
C ILE A 6 -38.10 34.54 18.19
N LYS A 7 -38.82 34.78 17.08
CA LYS A 7 -39.83 35.86 17.00
C LYS A 7 -40.97 35.66 18.01
N LYS A 8 -41.39 34.42 18.30
CA LYS A 8 -42.43 34.15 19.32
C LYS A 8 -41.97 34.44 20.75
N VAL A 9 -40.70 34.26 21.07
CA VAL A 9 -40.16 34.58 22.40
C VAL A 9 -40.01 36.08 22.58
N ILE A 10 -39.55 36.81 21.56
CA ILE A 10 -39.41 38.29 21.58
C ILE A 10 -40.81 38.96 21.72
N ILE A 11 -41.83 38.46 21.02
CA ILE A 11 -43.20 38.99 21.13
C ILE A 11 -43.79 38.76 22.53
N LYS A 12 -43.46 37.65 23.24
CA LYS A 12 -43.85 37.43 24.62
C LYS A 12 -43.16 38.36 25.61
N GLU A 13 -41.87 38.71 25.39
CA GLU A 13 -41.15 39.65 26.26
C GLU A 13 -41.66 41.09 26.12
N THR A 14 -42.08 41.52 24.91
CA THR A 14 -42.67 42.83 24.67
C THR A 14 -44.03 42.96 25.36
N ASN A 15 -44.88 41.93 25.36
CA ASN A 15 -46.16 41.92 26.04
C ASN A 15 -46.05 41.97 27.58
N VAL A 16 -44.96 41.41 28.16
CA VAL A 16 -44.72 41.43 29.62
C VAL A 16 -44.30 42.85 30.04
N LYS A 17 -43.52 43.59 29.25
CA LYS A 17 -43.16 44.99 29.52
C LYS A 17 -44.37 45.94 29.45
N GLU A 18 -45.33 45.72 28.53
CA GLU A 18 -46.56 46.56 28.44
C GLU A 18 -47.51 46.33 29.63
N ILE A 19 -47.56 45.09 30.18
CA ILE A 19 -48.40 44.77 31.37
C ILE A 19 -47.86 45.45 32.64
N THR A 20 -46.52 45.54 32.81
CA THR A 20 -45.94 46.21 34.00
C THR A 20 -46.07 47.72 33.96
N ASN A 21 -46.03 48.36 32.78
CA ASN A 21 -46.20 49.83 32.66
C ASN A 21 -47.63 50.30 32.79
N LYS A 22 -48.65 49.47 32.67
CA LYS A 22 -50.06 49.79 32.90
C LYS A 22 -50.49 49.73 34.35
N GLU A 23 -49.83 49.01 35.24
CA GLU A 23 -50.15 48.86 36.66
C GLU A 23 -49.58 50.00 37.56
N GLU A 24 -48.60 50.80 37.11
CA GLU A 24 -48.00 51.91 37.84
C GLU A 24 -48.87 53.19 37.82
N SER A 25 -49.91 53.31 36.96
CA SER A 25 -50.72 54.55 36.81
C SER A 25 -52.02 54.57 37.60
N VAL A 26 -52.35 53.53 38.36
CA VAL A 26 -53.58 53.48 39.15
C VAL A 26 -53.25 52.97 40.54
N ASN A 27 -52.79 53.85 41.48
CA ASN A 27 -53.10 53.72 42.91
C ASN A 27 -52.50 54.78 43.78
N ASN A 28 -53.29 55.89 43.97
CA ASN A 28 -53.14 56.71 45.13
C ASN A 28 -54.49 56.73 45.82
N LYS A 29 -54.75 55.76 46.69
CA LYS A 29 -55.69 55.88 47.84
C LYS A 29 -55.81 54.54 48.58
N SER A 30 -55.50 54.62 49.87
CA SER A 30 -55.88 53.75 51.02
C SER A 30 -54.78 52.82 51.59
N ASN A 31 -54.34 53.22 52.77
CA ASN A 31 -53.44 52.53 53.70
C ASN A 31 -54.17 51.39 54.45
N GLN A 32 -54.33 50.22 53.88
CA GLN A 32 -54.54 48.93 54.57
C GLN A 32 -54.30 47.68 53.70
N GLY A 33 -53.62 47.85 52.53
CA GLY A 33 -53.32 46.76 51.60
C GLY A 33 -51.88 46.41 51.44
N ASN A 34 -50.93 47.03 52.17
CA ASN A 34 -49.51 47.01 51.86
C ASN A 34 -48.76 45.68 52.08
N VAL A 35 -49.30 44.77 52.95
CA VAL A 35 -48.59 43.48 53.20
C VAL A 35 -48.94 42.41 52.15
N LEU A 36 -50.12 42.47 51.55
CA LEU A 36 -50.59 41.55 50.51
C LEU A 36 -50.06 41.96 49.11
N LYS A 37 -49.82 43.26 48.87
CA LYS A 37 -49.27 43.78 47.63
C LYS A 37 -47.74 43.42 47.49
N GLY A 38 -46.95 43.54 48.58
CA GLY A 38 -45.56 43.18 48.63
C GLY A 38 -45.32 41.67 48.34
N LYS A 39 -46.20 40.82 48.87
CA LYS A 39 -46.11 39.36 48.58
C LYS A 39 -46.46 39.03 47.14
N LYS A 40 -47.43 39.69 46.51
CA LYS A 40 -47.75 39.49 45.09
C LYS A 40 -46.66 39.99 44.17
N SER A 41 -46.03 41.14 44.41
CA SER A 41 -44.91 41.67 43.65
C SER A 41 -43.68 40.78 43.79
N ALA A 42 -43.39 40.24 44.99
CA ALA A 42 -42.28 39.32 45.21
C ALA A 42 -42.49 37.99 44.47
N ILE A 43 -43.71 37.48 44.42
CA ILE A 43 -44.05 36.26 43.65
C ILE A 43 -43.86 36.49 42.12
N ILE A 44 -44.35 37.65 41.63
CA ILE A 44 -44.16 37.99 40.20
C ILE A 44 -42.68 38.11 39.84
N LEU A 45 -41.87 38.78 40.67
CA LEU A 45 -40.40 38.85 40.48
C LEU A 45 -39.73 37.48 40.50
N LEU A 46 -40.18 36.59 41.40
CA LEU A 46 -39.70 35.22 41.49
C LEU A 46 -40.04 34.42 40.21
N ILE A 47 -41.27 34.55 39.72
CA ILE A 47 -41.71 33.89 38.49
C ILE A 47 -40.92 34.42 37.27
N VAL A 48 -40.70 35.73 37.19
CA VAL A 48 -39.89 36.33 36.13
C VAL A 48 -38.44 35.84 36.19
N ALA A 49 -37.84 35.77 37.38
CA ALA A 49 -36.49 35.23 37.56
C ALA A 49 -36.40 33.76 37.14
N LEU A 50 -37.40 32.92 37.51
CA LEU A 50 -37.47 31.52 37.11
C LEU A 50 -37.63 31.36 35.58
N ILE A 51 -38.41 32.23 34.95
CA ILE A 51 -38.54 32.24 33.48
C ILE A 51 -37.21 32.63 32.82
N ILE A 52 -36.52 33.65 33.34
CA ILE A 52 -35.19 34.05 32.81
C ILE A 52 -34.19 32.92 32.95
N ILE A 53 -34.17 32.24 34.11
CA ILE A 53 -33.30 31.08 34.33
C ILE A 53 -33.65 29.93 33.36
N ALA A 54 -34.96 29.63 33.21
CA ALA A 54 -35.38 28.57 32.26
C ALA A 54 -35.04 28.91 30.82
N VAL A 55 -35.17 30.14 30.38
CA VAL A 55 -34.75 30.61 29.05
C VAL A 55 -33.24 30.52 28.92
N GLY A 56 -32.50 30.95 29.93
CA GLY A 56 -31.02 30.82 29.96
C GLY A 56 -30.55 29.38 29.82
N VAL A 57 -31.19 28.44 30.54
CA VAL A 57 -30.89 26.99 30.43
C VAL A 57 -31.19 26.46 29.02
N VAL A 58 -32.33 26.88 28.42
CA VAL A 58 -32.66 26.47 27.04
C VAL A 58 -31.65 27.02 26.01
N ILE A 59 -31.28 28.29 26.15
CA ILE A 59 -30.27 28.90 25.29
C ILE A 59 -28.93 28.20 25.45
N TYR A 60 -28.50 27.97 26.69
CA TYR A 60 -27.24 27.23 26.97
C TYR A 60 -27.25 25.83 26.36
N LYS A 61 -28.31 25.05 26.53
CA LYS A 61 -28.46 23.72 25.91
C LYS A 61 -28.43 23.80 24.39
N ASN A 62 -29.05 24.80 23.78
CA ASN A 62 -29.05 24.98 22.33
C ASN A 62 -27.68 25.33 21.80
N VAL A 63 -26.91 26.19 22.50
CA VAL A 63 -25.53 26.53 22.15
C VAL A 63 -24.63 25.30 22.28
N GLN A 64 -24.74 24.55 23.36
CA GLN A 64 -23.96 23.29 23.53
C GLN A 64 -24.28 22.28 22.43
N THR A 65 -25.55 22.14 22.08
CA THR A 65 -25.99 21.24 20.99
C THR A 65 -25.43 21.71 19.65
N LYS A 66 -25.46 23.03 19.37
CA LYS A 66 -24.89 23.58 18.14
C LYS A 66 -23.39 23.33 18.05
N ASN A 67 -22.64 23.63 19.12
CA ASN A 67 -21.18 23.40 19.18
C ASN A 67 -20.85 21.91 19.03
N ARG A 68 -21.66 21.01 19.63
CA ARG A 68 -21.50 19.57 19.45
C ARG A 68 -21.75 19.13 18.00
N ILE A 69 -22.77 19.67 17.34
CA ILE A 69 -23.07 19.37 15.94
C ILE A 69 -21.95 19.90 15.02
N GLU A 70 -21.46 21.12 15.25
CA GLU A 70 -20.35 21.68 14.51
C GLU A 70 -19.07 20.84 14.66
N LYS A 71 -18.76 20.42 15.89
CA LYS A 71 -17.62 19.54 16.17
C LYS A 71 -17.77 18.18 15.47
N ILE A 72 -18.97 17.59 15.48
CA ILE A 72 -19.26 16.33 14.77
C ILE A 72 -19.10 16.52 13.26
N ASN A 73 -19.62 17.59 12.69
CA ASN A 73 -19.50 17.87 11.26
C ASN A 73 -18.06 18.12 10.85
N LYS A 74 -17.30 18.87 11.65
CA LYS A 74 -15.87 19.09 11.44
C LYS A 74 -15.09 17.77 11.47
N ASN A 75 -15.33 16.92 12.46
CA ASN A 75 -14.72 15.60 12.58
C ASN A 75 -15.05 14.71 11.37
N LYS A 76 -16.30 14.73 10.90
CA LYS A 76 -16.72 13.99 9.69
C LYS A 76 -15.99 14.48 8.44
N THR A 77 -15.84 15.79 8.27
CA THR A 77 -15.15 16.39 7.12
C THR A 77 -13.65 16.05 7.17
N THR A 78 -13.03 16.16 8.35
CA THR A 78 -11.61 15.79 8.54
C THR A 78 -11.39 14.30 8.29
N TRP A 79 -12.31 13.43 8.76
CA TRP A 79 -12.18 11.99 8.48
C TRP A 79 -12.20 11.70 6.97
N LYS A 80 -13.10 12.33 6.21
CA LYS A 80 -13.18 12.10 4.76
C LYS A 80 -11.83 12.30 4.06
N SER A 81 -11.16 13.43 4.31
CA SER A 81 -9.91 13.79 3.64
C SER A 81 -8.66 13.06 4.14
N GLU A 82 -8.70 12.55 5.40
CA GLU A 82 -7.58 11.90 6.06
C GLU A 82 -7.85 10.46 6.44
N ALA A 83 -8.91 9.85 5.88
CA ALA A 83 -9.33 8.52 6.28
C ALA A 83 -8.24 7.48 6.01
N ILE A 84 -7.71 7.44 4.81
CA ILE A 84 -6.76 6.42 4.39
C ILE A 84 -5.35 6.81 4.81
N LYS A 85 -4.66 5.87 5.47
CA LYS A 85 -3.28 6.00 5.94
C LYS A 85 -2.28 5.29 5.03
N SER A 86 -2.66 4.09 4.54
CA SER A 86 -1.86 3.27 3.67
C SER A 86 -2.74 2.67 2.56
N PRO A 87 -2.19 2.50 1.35
CA PRO A 87 -0.89 2.98 0.88
C PRO A 87 -0.83 4.52 0.86
N GLU A 88 0.36 5.13 0.89
CA GLU A 88 0.52 6.58 0.80
C GLU A 88 0.00 7.11 -0.55
N LYS A 89 -0.62 8.30 -0.53
CA LYS A 89 -1.21 8.92 -1.72
C LYS A 89 -0.17 9.14 -2.81
N GLY A 90 -0.46 8.59 -4.00
CA GLY A 90 0.43 8.69 -5.15
C GLY A 90 1.64 7.77 -5.08
N SER A 91 1.79 6.95 -4.05
CA SER A 91 2.90 6.00 -3.91
C SER A 91 2.83 4.87 -4.94
N LEU A 92 3.99 4.28 -5.22
CA LEU A 92 4.14 3.09 -6.03
C LEU A 92 4.20 1.86 -5.12
N GLN A 93 3.27 0.94 -5.30
CA GLN A 93 3.17 -0.29 -4.53
C GLN A 93 3.58 -1.50 -5.37
N PRO A 94 4.19 -2.53 -4.78
CA PRO A 94 4.43 -3.79 -5.48
C PRO A 94 3.11 -4.52 -5.74
N ALA A 95 3.04 -5.23 -6.86
CA ALA A 95 1.98 -6.18 -7.13
C ALA A 95 1.92 -7.27 -6.05
N GLY A 96 0.74 -7.87 -5.87
CA GLY A 96 0.43 -8.82 -4.80
C GLY A 96 -0.51 -8.24 -3.76
N TYR A 97 -0.32 -8.60 -2.50
CA TYR A 97 -1.14 -8.13 -1.39
C TYR A 97 -0.71 -6.74 -0.90
N ILE A 98 -1.62 -5.78 -1.00
CA ILE A 98 -1.44 -4.38 -0.59
C ILE A 98 -2.32 -4.12 0.63
N THR A 99 -1.73 -3.71 1.75
CA THR A 99 -2.48 -3.36 2.95
C THR A 99 -3.11 -1.98 2.79
N ILE A 100 -4.42 -1.92 2.88
CA ILE A 100 -5.18 -0.68 2.96
C ILE A 100 -5.53 -0.45 4.42
N ASP A 101 -4.96 0.61 5.03
CA ASP A 101 -5.23 1.02 6.40
C ASP A 101 -5.95 2.36 6.43
N TRP A 102 -6.86 2.53 7.40
CA TRP A 102 -7.58 3.80 7.58
C TRP A 102 -7.78 4.17 9.05
N LYS A 103 -8.14 5.42 9.29
CA LYS A 103 -8.57 5.93 10.61
C LYS A 103 -10.02 5.52 10.85
N SER A 104 -10.39 5.20 12.08
CA SER A 104 -11.81 4.97 12.41
C SER A 104 -12.66 6.21 12.11
N ALA A 105 -13.85 6.00 11.51
CA ALA A 105 -14.82 7.05 11.19
C ALA A 105 -15.55 7.63 12.43
N GLY A 106 -15.28 7.08 13.60
CA GLY A 106 -15.86 7.50 14.90
C GLY A 106 -15.24 6.70 16.02
N ASN A 107 -15.86 6.74 17.22
CA ASN A 107 -15.50 5.81 18.28
C ASN A 107 -15.74 4.38 17.79
N LEU A 108 -14.87 3.44 18.15
CA LEU A 108 -14.92 2.03 17.69
C LEU A 108 -16.31 1.40 17.84
N ASP A 109 -17.04 1.77 18.90
CA ASP A 109 -18.41 1.28 19.17
C ASP A 109 -19.50 1.93 18.31
N SER A 110 -19.21 3.01 17.60
CA SER A 110 -20.18 3.75 16.78
C SER A 110 -20.23 3.28 15.31
N VAL A 111 -19.25 2.52 14.86
CA VAL A 111 -19.17 1.99 13.51
C VAL A 111 -19.63 0.53 13.50
N ASP A 112 -20.55 0.19 12.59
CA ASP A 112 -21.01 -1.16 12.38
C ASP A 112 -20.05 -1.96 11.51
N LYS A 113 -19.76 -1.43 10.32
CA LYS A 113 -18.84 -2.05 9.34
C LYS A 113 -18.19 -1.02 8.44
N TYR A 114 -17.13 -1.44 7.78
CA TYR A 114 -16.52 -0.76 6.64
C TYR A 114 -16.66 -1.61 5.38
N GLU A 115 -16.89 -0.96 4.25
CA GLU A 115 -16.75 -1.55 2.92
C GLU A 115 -15.61 -0.85 2.19
N ILE A 116 -14.77 -1.66 1.54
CA ILE A 116 -13.58 -1.23 0.83
C ILE A 116 -13.85 -1.27 -0.66
N TYR A 117 -13.63 -0.16 -1.35
CA TYR A 117 -13.81 -0.04 -2.79
C TYR A 117 -12.49 0.33 -3.45
N VAL A 118 -12.13 -0.40 -4.51
CA VAL A 118 -11.00 -0.10 -5.39
C VAL A 118 -11.53 -0.08 -6.82
N ASP A 119 -11.17 0.97 -7.58
CA ASP A 119 -11.63 1.18 -8.97
C ASP A 119 -13.16 1.09 -9.10
N ASN A 120 -13.88 1.69 -8.15
CA ASN A 120 -15.34 1.68 -8.02
C ASN A 120 -15.98 0.27 -7.83
N LYS A 121 -15.17 -0.76 -7.55
CA LYS A 121 -15.66 -2.10 -7.24
C LYS A 121 -15.48 -2.39 -5.76
N LYS A 122 -16.52 -2.92 -5.10
CA LYS A 122 -16.42 -3.42 -3.73
C LYS A 122 -15.46 -4.62 -3.71
N GLN A 123 -14.38 -4.51 -2.92
CA GLN A 123 -13.40 -5.57 -2.74
C GLN A 123 -13.70 -6.45 -1.53
N GLY A 124 -14.31 -5.87 -0.51
CA GLY A 124 -14.67 -6.59 0.70
C GLY A 124 -15.33 -5.71 1.76
N GLN A 125 -15.58 -6.32 2.91
CA GLN A 125 -16.07 -5.63 4.09
C GLN A 125 -15.46 -6.20 5.35
N VAL A 126 -15.32 -5.36 6.38
CA VAL A 126 -14.82 -5.72 7.70
C VAL A 126 -15.70 -5.13 8.79
N LYS A 127 -15.63 -5.69 10.01
CA LYS A 127 -16.36 -5.17 11.20
C LYS A 127 -15.87 -3.77 11.57
N GLY A 128 -16.69 -2.97 12.23
CA GLY A 128 -16.40 -1.59 12.57
C GLY A 128 -15.22 -1.35 13.51
N ASN A 129 -14.71 -2.40 14.16
CA ASN A 129 -13.49 -2.37 14.98
C ASN A 129 -12.21 -2.75 14.21
N VAL A 130 -12.32 -3.10 12.92
CA VAL A 130 -11.20 -3.43 12.03
C VAL A 130 -10.99 -2.28 11.06
N THR A 131 -9.78 -1.77 10.97
CA THR A 131 -9.41 -0.62 10.13
C THR A 131 -8.29 -0.95 9.15
N THR A 132 -8.20 -2.22 8.76
CA THR A 132 -7.23 -2.72 7.77
C THR A 132 -7.88 -3.75 6.86
N PHE A 133 -7.40 -3.83 5.62
CA PHE A 133 -7.86 -4.80 4.61
C PHE A 133 -6.71 -5.14 3.66
N GLU A 134 -6.54 -6.43 3.32
CA GLU A 134 -5.58 -6.87 2.32
C GLU A 134 -6.23 -6.92 0.93
N TYR A 135 -5.80 -6.02 0.05
CA TYR A 135 -6.22 -5.96 -1.34
C TYR A 135 -5.18 -6.64 -2.23
N TYR A 136 -5.60 -7.60 -3.04
CA TYR A 136 -4.72 -8.29 -3.99
C TYR A 136 -4.90 -7.77 -5.40
N THR A 137 -3.78 -7.41 -6.07
CA THR A 137 -3.78 -7.08 -7.49
C THR A 137 -2.40 -7.28 -8.12
N THR A 138 -2.39 -7.71 -9.38
CA THR A 138 -1.18 -7.77 -10.22
C THR A 138 -1.25 -6.79 -11.39
N LYS A 139 -2.31 -5.98 -11.44
CA LYS A 139 -2.54 -5.05 -12.54
C LYS A 139 -1.64 -3.82 -12.42
N VAL A 140 -0.75 -3.64 -13.42
CA VAL A 140 0.11 -2.46 -13.54
C VAL A 140 -0.72 -1.25 -13.96
N SER A 141 -1.16 -0.48 -12.99
CA SER A 141 -2.03 0.70 -13.23
C SER A 141 -2.08 1.64 -12.02
N LYS A 142 -2.73 2.79 -12.23
CA LYS A 142 -3.30 3.61 -11.16
C LYS A 142 -4.53 2.91 -10.60
N HIS A 143 -4.67 2.91 -9.28
CA HIS A 143 -5.84 2.41 -8.56
C HIS A 143 -6.43 3.53 -7.69
N ASP A 144 -7.74 3.67 -7.72
CA ASP A 144 -8.49 4.63 -6.91
C ASP A 144 -9.22 3.89 -5.79
N VAL A 145 -8.96 4.23 -4.54
CA VAL A 145 -9.53 3.60 -3.36
C VAL A 145 -10.37 4.57 -2.55
N TYR A 146 -11.49 4.10 -2.00
CA TYR A 146 -12.23 4.79 -0.94
C TYR A 146 -12.85 3.79 0.03
N ILE A 147 -13.10 4.26 1.25
CA ILE A 147 -13.70 3.49 2.34
C ILE A 147 -15.10 4.03 2.61
N LYS A 148 -16.08 3.16 2.70
CA LYS A 148 -17.45 3.46 3.10
C LYS A 148 -17.69 2.94 4.52
N ALA A 149 -17.92 3.84 5.47
CA ALA A 149 -18.24 3.52 6.86
C ALA A 149 -19.74 3.53 7.07
N TYR A 150 -20.29 2.48 7.67
CA TYR A 150 -21.66 2.37 8.12
C TYR A 150 -21.71 2.55 9.64
N LEU A 151 -22.48 3.52 10.11
CA LEU A 151 -22.59 3.80 11.54
C LEU A 151 -23.82 3.09 12.14
N LYS A 152 -23.72 2.62 13.36
CA LYS A 152 -24.79 1.86 14.06
C LYS A 152 -26.15 2.58 14.13
N HIS A 153 -26.16 3.91 14.01
CA HIS A 153 -27.40 4.70 13.96
C HIS A 153 -27.98 4.89 12.55
N GLY A 154 -27.48 4.09 11.56
CA GLY A 154 -28.03 4.01 10.21
C GLY A 154 -27.48 5.02 9.20
N SER A 155 -26.57 5.93 9.58
CA SER A 155 -25.92 6.82 8.60
C SER A 155 -24.66 6.21 8.01
N GLU A 156 -24.30 6.65 6.81
CA GLU A 156 -23.07 6.24 6.12
C GLU A 156 -22.20 7.45 5.78
N ILE A 157 -20.88 7.21 5.68
CA ILE A 157 -19.88 8.22 5.32
C ILE A 157 -18.88 7.57 4.38
N ASN A 158 -18.60 8.23 3.25
CA ASN A 158 -17.52 7.84 2.35
C ASN A 158 -16.28 8.68 2.66
N SER A 159 -15.09 8.06 2.62
CA SER A 159 -13.84 8.80 2.51
C SER A 159 -13.75 9.50 1.16
N ASP A 160 -12.83 10.46 1.05
CA ASP A 160 -12.44 10.97 -0.26
C ASP A 160 -11.73 9.87 -1.06
N ILE A 161 -11.78 9.99 -2.39
CA ILE A 161 -11.08 9.08 -3.28
C ILE A 161 -9.58 9.35 -3.18
N TYR A 162 -8.81 8.27 -3.10
CA TYR A 162 -7.39 8.26 -2.85
C TYR A 162 -6.71 7.37 -3.88
N SER A 163 -5.65 7.85 -4.51
CA SER A 163 -5.00 7.09 -5.59
C SER A 163 -3.62 6.59 -5.17
N PHE A 164 -3.29 5.39 -5.59
CA PHE A 164 -1.95 4.80 -5.57
C PHE A 164 -1.67 4.11 -6.91
N TYR A 165 -0.44 3.68 -7.12
CA TYR A 165 0.00 3.02 -8.35
C TYR A 165 0.58 1.66 -8.02
N VAL A 166 0.48 0.72 -8.96
CA VAL A 166 1.02 -0.64 -8.81
C VAL A 166 1.92 -0.97 -9.98
N ASN A 167 3.08 -1.56 -9.69
CA ASN A 167 3.93 -2.21 -10.69
C ASN A 167 4.47 -3.55 -10.17
N LYS A 168 5.17 -4.29 -11.06
CA LYS A 168 5.76 -5.61 -10.78
C LYS A 168 7.28 -5.55 -10.65
N LYS A 169 7.85 -4.42 -11.06
CA LYS A 169 9.28 -4.23 -11.22
C LYS A 169 9.99 -4.03 -9.89
N GLY A 170 11.08 -4.76 -9.68
CA GLY A 170 11.91 -4.68 -8.49
C GLY A 170 13.41 -4.71 -8.77
N PHE A 171 14.18 -4.82 -7.69
CA PHE A 171 15.62 -5.05 -7.72
C PHE A 171 15.98 -6.37 -7.05
N CYS A 172 16.94 -7.09 -7.65
CA CYS A 172 17.84 -8.01 -6.97
C CYS A 172 19.20 -7.30 -6.89
N MET A 173 19.54 -6.75 -5.72
CA MET A 173 20.65 -5.80 -5.64
C MET A 173 21.42 -5.97 -4.33
N ASN A 174 22.72 -6.25 -4.45
CA ASN A 174 23.61 -6.35 -3.30
C ASN A 174 23.94 -4.96 -2.70
N LYS A 175 24.67 -4.95 -1.60
CA LYS A 175 25.01 -3.72 -0.88
C LYS A 175 25.88 -2.79 -1.74
N ALA A 176 26.85 -3.31 -2.49
CA ALA A 176 27.77 -2.50 -3.29
C ALA A 176 27.01 -1.70 -4.37
N MET A 177 26.11 -2.36 -5.09
CA MET A 177 25.24 -1.67 -6.07
C MET A 177 24.29 -0.68 -5.42
N ALA A 178 23.64 -1.08 -4.31
CA ALA A 178 22.63 -0.26 -3.62
C ALA A 178 23.22 1.04 -3.05
N GLU A 179 24.50 1.07 -2.71
CA GLU A 179 25.20 2.25 -2.20
C GLU A 179 25.22 3.41 -3.22
N HIS A 180 25.23 3.10 -4.50
CA HIS A 180 25.29 4.06 -5.60
C HIS A 180 23.92 4.34 -6.24
N VAL A 181 22.84 3.73 -5.74
CA VAL A 181 21.52 3.83 -6.33
C VAL A 181 20.58 4.71 -5.49
N ASN A 182 20.04 5.76 -6.11
CA ASN A 182 18.83 6.37 -5.59
C ASN A 182 17.61 5.61 -6.15
N ALA A 183 17.00 4.75 -5.34
CA ALA A 183 15.91 3.89 -5.79
C ALA A 183 14.68 4.66 -6.33
N ASP A 184 14.46 5.93 -5.91
CA ASP A 184 13.39 6.78 -6.40
C ASP A 184 13.47 7.04 -7.92
N ASP A 185 14.68 6.99 -8.51
CA ASP A 185 14.89 7.24 -9.94
C ASP A 185 14.58 6.02 -10.82
N TRP A 186 14.41 4.83 -10.22
CA TRP A 186 14.28 3.58 -10.95
C TRP A 186 12.84 3.11 -11.14
N ASN A 187 11.88 3.76 -10.48
CA ASN A 187 10.47 3.36 -10.56
C ASN A 187 10.26 1.87 -10.23
N VAL A 188 10.91 1.40 -9.18
CA VAL A 188 10.76 0.06 -8.60
C VAL A 188 9.93 0.14 -7.32
N SER A 189 9.26 -0.92 -6.94
CA SER A 189 8.40 -0.94 -5.75
C SER A 189 8.85 -1.94 -4.70
N TRP A 190 9.73 -2.87 -5.03
CA TRP A 190 10.24 -3.88 -4.13
C TRP A 190 11.69 -4.23 -4.45
N TYR A 191 12.35 -4.92 -3.50
CA TYR A 191 13.68 -5.47 -3.71
C TYR A 191 13.97 -6.62 -2.76
N TYR A 192 14.97 -7.43 -3.12
CA TYR A 192 15.65 -8.34 -2.22
C TYR A 192 17.16 -8.26 -2.46
N ASN A 193 17.94 -8.81 -1.55
CA ASN A 193 19.40 -8.69 -1.55
C ASN A 193 20.11 -9.97 -1.08
N TRP A 194 19.47 -11.11 -1.25
CA TRP A 194 19.95 -12.44 -0.85
C TRP A 194 20.20 -12.61 0.66
N THR A 195 19.67 -11.70 1.49
CA THR A 195 19.83 -11.73 2.96
C THR A 195 18.50 -11.50 3.67
N LEU A 196 18.52 -11.62 5.01
CA LEU A 196 17.38 -11.31 5.89
C LEU A 196 17.33 -9.83 6.31
N THR A 197 18.36 -9.04 5.96
CA THR A 197 18.53 -7.66 6.44
C THR A 197 18.40 -6.67 5.29
N LYS A 198 17.44 -5.75 5.43
CA LYS A 198 17.23 -4.69 4.42
C LYS A 198 18.38 -3.70 4.36
N HIS A 199 18.54 -3.06 3.20
CA HIS A 199 19.48 -1.94 3.05
C HIS A 199 19.08 -0.74 3.90
N ASN A 200 20.08 -0.03 4.45
CA ASN A 200 19.87 1.14 5.30
C ASN A 200 20.02 2.47 4.52
N TYR A 201 19.69 2.48 3.23
CA TYR A 201 19.69 3.70 2.41
C TYR A 201 18.28 4.30 2.36
N THR A 202 18.17 5.64 2.46
CA THR A 202 16.88 6.34 2.59
C THR A 202 15.89 6.01 1.47
N SER A 203 16.34 5.97 0.21
CA SER A 203 15.48 5.65 -0.94
C SER A 203 14.97 4.21 -0.92
N PHE A 204 15.69 3.27 -0.30
CA PHE A 204 15.27 1.88 -0.16
C PHE A 204 14.23 1.67 0.94
N GLN A 205 14.10 2.61 1.90
CA GLN A 205 13.10 2.47 2.99
C GLN A 205 11.65 2.55 2.49
N LYS A 206 11.42 3.14 1.31
CA LYS A 206 10.11 3.22 0.67
C LYS A 206 9.72 1.96 -0.09
N LEU A 207 10.71 1.10 -0.42
CA LEU A 207 10.49 -0.13 -1.15
C LEU A 207 10.08 -1.25 -0.20
N GLN A 208 9.24 -2.16 -0.68
CA GLN A 208 9.00 -3.40 0.04
C GLN A 208 10.24 -4.29 -0.04
N PHE A 209 10.88 -4.50 1.09
CA PHE A 209 11.95 -5.48 1.21
C PHE A 209 11.38 -6.89 1.36
N VAL A 210 11.97 -7.85 0.64
CA VAL A 210 11.65 -9.26 0.73
C VAL A 210 12.87 -10.00 1.27
N PRO A 211 12.84 -10.47 2.52
CA PRO A 211 13.94 -11.24 3.10
C PRO A 211 14.10 -12.60 2.40
N MET A 212 15.34 -13.08 2.30
CA MET A 212 15.67 -14.37 1.71
C MET A 212 16.55 -15.20 2.65
N PHE A 213 16.16 -16.44 2.86
CA PHE A 213 17.04 -17.48 3.37
C PHE A 213 17.84 -18.07 2.20
N TRP A 214 19.10 -17.64 2.03
CA TRP A 214 19.90 -18.03 0.88
C TRP A 214 20.13 -19.56 0.81
N THR A 215 20.34 -20.19 1.95
CA THR A 215 20.44 -21.63 2.14
C THR A 215 19.44 -22.08 3.23
N SER A 216 19.60 -23.29 3.76
CA SER A 216 18.66 -23.90 4.72
C SER A 216 18.17 -22.93 5.78
N ALA A 217 16.85 -22.84 5.94
CA ALA A 217 16.28 -22.10 7.07
C ALA A 217 16.63 -22.88 8.37
N PRO A 218 16.96 -22.15 9.47
CA PRO A 218 17.20 -22.79 10.75
C PRO A 218 15.98 -23.63 11.15
N THR A 219 16.23 -24.83 11.61
CA THR A 219 15.18 -25.72 12.17
C THR A 219 14.49 -25.09 13.39
N ASP A 220 15.16 -24.16 14.07
CA ASP A 220 14.68 -23.39 15.22
C ASP A 220 14.13 -22.03 14.86
N ALA A 221 13.29 -21.95 14.00
CA ALA A 221 12.41 -20.92 13.46
C ALA A 221 12.21 -19.58 14.24
N GLU A 222 13.05 -19.18 15.18
CA GLU A 222 12.92 -17.88 15.87
C GLU A 222 13.14 -16.72 14.89
N GLU A 223 14.10 -16.83 13.96
CA GLU A 223 14.29 -15.82 12.93
C GLU A 223 13.07 -15.70 12.02
N VAL A 224 12.43 -16.81 11.65
CA VAL A 224 11.21 -16.82 10.84
C VAL A 224 10.05 -16.15 11.58
N LYS A 225 9.87 -16.41 12.88
CA LYS A 225 8.80 -15.83 13.70
C LYS A 225 8.91 -14.32 13.84
N VAL A 226 10.14 -13.78 13.77
CA VAL A 226 10.41 -12.34 13.90
C VAL A 226 10.08 -11.58 12.61
N LEU A 227 10.12 -12.21 11.44
CA LEU A 227 9.90 -11.54 10.16
C LEU A 227 8.51 -10.84 10.07
N PRO A 228 7.39 -11.50 10.40
CA PRO A 228 6.08 -10.82 10.41
C PRO A 228 6.00 -9.69 11.44
N LEU A 229 6.66 -9.85 12.61
CA LEU A 229 6.71 -8.81 13.64
C LEU A 229 7.47 -7.57 13.19
N ARG A 230 8.41 -7.71 12.25
CA ARG A 230 9.10 -6.60 11.58
C ARG A 230 8.31 -5.99 10.43
N GLY A 231 7.09 -6.48 10.16
CA GLY A 231 6.22 -6.02 9.10
C GLY A 231 6.51 -6.61 7.71
N TYR A 232 7.35 -7.65 7.62
CA TYR A 232 7.55 -8.35 6.36
C TYR A 232 6.34 -9.25 6.06
N LYS A 233 5.93 -9.26 4.79
CA LYS A 233 4.79 -10.06 4.32
C LYS A 233 5.23 -11.32 3.56
N TYR A 234 6.36 -11.24 2.89
CA TYR A 234 6.85 -12.26 1.98
C TYR A 234 8.22 -12.75 2.45
N VAL A 235 8.55 -13.98 2.10
CA VAL A 235 9.89 -14.55 2.27
C VAL A 235 10.25 -15.41 1.05
N LEU A 236 11.50 -15.29 0.60
CA LEU A 236 12.09 -16.13 -0.41
C LEU A 236 12.93 -17.23 0.27
N PRO A 237 12.65 -18.51 0.00
CA PRO A 237 13.54 -19.59 0.40
C PRO A 237 14.59 -19.83 -0.70
N TYR A 238 15.72 -20.28 -0.32
CA TYR A 238 16.84 -20.93 -1.02
C TYR A 238 17.17 -20.44 -2.43
N ASN A 239 18.42 -19.99 -2.58
CA ASN A 239 18.93 -19.50 -3.85
C ASN A 239 19.56 -20.64 -4.67
N GLU A 240 18.99 -20.94 -5.82
CA GLU A 240 19.47 -21.95 -6.78
C GLU A 240 19.93 -23.26 -6.11
N PRO A 241 19.06 -23.94 -5.36
CA PRO A 241 19.41 -25.17 -4.65
C PRO A 241 19.77 -26.32 -5.59
N ASP A 242 19.42 -26.22 -6.86
CA ASP A 242 19.74 -27.14 -7.95
C ASP A 242 21.16 -26.96 -8.50
N ARG A 243 22.00 -26.11 -7.86
CA ARG A 243 23.37 -25.83 -8.30
C ARG A 243 24.40 -26.05 -7.19
N PRO A 244 25.48 -26.80 -7.44
CA PRO A 244 26.52 -27.06 -6.43
C PRO A 244 27.39 -25.84 -6.09
N ASP A 245 27.40 -24.80 -6.92
CA ASP A 245 28.10 -23.52 -6.66
C ASP A 245 27.17 -22.46 -6.02
N GLN A 246 25.95 -22.83 -5.66
CA GLN A 246 24.96 -22.01 -5.00
C GLN A 246 24.52 -22.62 -3.67
N SER A 247 23.25 -22.62 -3.30
CA SER A 247 22.86 -23.16 -2.00
C SER A 247 22.99 -24.70 -1.89
N ASP A 248 23.13 -25.41 -2.99
CA ASP A 248 23.44 -26.86 -3.06
C ASP A 248 22.63 -27.71 -2.08
N MET A 249 21.33 -27.76 -2.28
CA MET A 249 20.42 -28.46 -1.37
C MET A 249 19.77 -29.66 -2.05
N SER A 250 19.72 -30.77 -1.37
CA SER A 250 18.83 -31.86 -1.77
C SER A 250 17.35 -31.44 -1.65
N VAL A 251 16.50 -32.08 -2.45
CA VAL A 251 15.04 -31.88 -2.33
C VAL A 251 14.55 -32.18 -0.92
N ASP A 252 15.10 -33.18 -0.25
CA ASP A 252 14.71 -33.58 1.11
C ASP A 252 15.08 -32.50 2.15
N ASP A 253 16.29 -31.94 2.06
CA ASP A 253 16.72 -30.85 2.94
C ASP A 253 15.87 -29.60 2.72
N ALA A 254 15.55 -29.30 1.47
CA ALA A 254 14.67 -28.18 1.14
C ALA A 254 13.26 -28.38 1.73
N ILE A 255 12.67 -29.57 1.62
CA ILE A 255 11.37 -29.90 2.21
C ILE A 255 11.40 -29.75 3.74
N GLU A 256 12.47 -30.22 4.40
CA GLU A 256 12.59 -30.11 5.86
C GLU A 256 12.65 -28.64 6.29
N GLY A 257 13.45 -27.83 5.61
CA GLY A 257 13.52 -26.39 5.89
C GLY A 257 12.21 -25.65 5.61
N MET A 258 11.45 -26.03 4.57
CA MET A 258 10.14 -25.42 4.28
C MET A 258 9.13 -25.59 5.43
N LYS A 259 9.20 -26.66 6.22
CA LYS A 259 8.33 -26.85 7.41
C LYS A 259 8.49 -25.71 8.41
N SER A 260 9.67 -25.13 8.54
CA SER A 260 9.93 -24.01 9.43
C SER A 260 9.41 -22.67 8.90
N LEU A 261 9.30 -22.51 7.59
CA LEU A 261 8.87 -21.27 6.92
C LEU A 261 7.36 -21.14 6.82
N LEU A 262 6.67 -22.27 6.57
CA LEU A 262 5.24 -22.27 6.29
C LEU A 262 4.40 -21.99 7.55
N ASN A 263 3.21 -21.40 7.35
CA ASN A 263 2.22 -21.11 8.40
C ASN A 263 2.73 -20.20 9.54
N LYS A 264 3.64 -19.30 9.24
CA LYS A 264 4.21 -18.31 10.19
C LYS A 264 3.70 -16.87 9.97
N GLY A 265 2.62 -16.71 9.18
CA GLY A 265 2.07 -15.39 8.87
C GLY A 265 2.82 -14.66 7.75
N LEU A 266 3.56 -15.40 6.92
CA LEU A 266 4.25 -14.92 5.73
C LEU A 266 3.69 -15.62 4.49
N TYR A 267 3.71 -14.94 3.36
CA TYR A 267 3.59 -15.54 2.04
C TYR A 267 4.96 -16.09 1.64
N VAL A 268 5.01 -17.38 1.33
CA VAL A 268 6.25 -18.13 1.12
C VAL A 268 6.35 -18.58 -0.33
N GLY A 269 7.44 -18.21 -1.02
CA GLY A 269 7.74 -18.71 -2.36
C GLY A 269 8.27 -20.12 -2.39
N THR A 270 8.40 -20.68 -3.59
CA THR A 270 9.25 -21.86 -3.79
C THR A 270 10.72 -21.44 -3.72
N PRO A 271 11.66 -22.38 -3.50
CA PRO A 271 13.06 -22.12 -3.80
C PRO A 271 13.24 -21.60 -5.22
N ALA A 272 14.15 -20.63 -5.40
CA ALA A 272 14.45 -20.06 -6.71
C ALA A 272 15.43 -20.93 -7.45
N THR A 273 14.97 -21.79 -8.35
CA THR A 273 15.84 -22.69 -9.14
C THR A 273 16.48 -21.97 -10.32
N SER A 274 17.70 -22.39 -10.70
CA SER A 274 18.41 -21.91 -11.89
C SER A 274 17.84 -22.46 -13.19
N VAL A 275 17.27 -23.67 -13.13
CA VAL A 275 16.50 -24.29 -14.21
C VAL A 275 15.03 -24.02 -13.99
N TRP A 276 14.36 -23.49 -15.01
CA TRP A 276 12.95 -23.12 -14.93
C TRP A 276 12.02 -24.32 -14.67
N PRO A 277 10.84 -24.14 -14.07
CA PRO A 277 10.02 -25.22 -13.52
C PRO A 277 9.65 -26.35 -14.47
N SER A 278 9.35 -26.07 -15.75
CA SER A 278 8.95 -27.10 -16.72
C SER A 278 10.11 -27.96 -17.19
N ALA A 279 11.35 -27.48 -17.10
CA ALA A 279 12.56 -28.24 -17.48
C ALA A 279 13.32 -28.84 -16.29
N SER A 280 13.00 -28.47 -15.06
CA SER A 280 13.68 -28.94 -13.85
C SER A 280 13.09 -30.28 -13.36
N GLU A 281 13.30 -31.34 -14.13
CA GLU A 281 12.83 -32.71 -13.83
C GLU A 281 13.56 -33.35 -12.65
N GLU A 282 14.79 -32.96 -12.38
CA GLU A 282 15.62 -33.54 -11.33
C GLU A 282 15.45 -32.83 -9.98
N TRP A 283 15.04 -31.57 -9.95
CA TRP A 283 14.94 -30.82 -8.70
C TRP A 283 13.55 -30.21 -8.45
N PHE A 284 13.09 -29.28 -9.27
CA PHE A 284 11.88 -28.49 -8.99
C PHE A 284 10.60 -29.35 -9.01
N GLN A 285 10.44 -30.21 -10.02
CA GLN A 285 9.26 -31.04 -10.13
C GLN A 285 9.18 -32.08 -9.00
N PRO A 286 10.28 -32.80 -8.62
CA PRO A 286 10.31 -33.62 -7.41
C PRO A 286 10.03 -32.83 -6.11
N PHE A 287 10.54 -31.60 -5.98
CA PHE A 287 10.24 -30.74 -4.84
C PHE A 287 8.74 -30.46 -4.74
N MET A 288 8.10 -29.99 -5.80
CA MET A 288 6.65 -29.71 -5.80
C MET A 288 5.81 -30.98 -5.53
N LYS A 289 6.24 -32.14 -6.05
CA LYS A 289 5.60 -33.42 -5.75
C LYS A 289 5.68 -33.74 -4.26
N LYS A 290 6.87 -33.63 -3.64
CA LYS A 290 7.07 -33.88 -2.20
C LYS A 290 6.32 -32.85 -1.33
N MET A 291 6.26 -31.58 -1.72
CA MET A 291 5.43 -30.58 -1.06
C MET A 291 3.97 -31.06 -0.95
N LYS A 292 3.40 -31.50 -2.07
CA LYS A 292 2.03 -32.04 -2.12
C LYS A 292 1.85 -33.30 -1.27
N GLU A 293 2.77 -34.25 -1.34
CA GLU A 293 2.76 -35.49 -0.53
C GLU A 293 2.78 -35.18 0.97
N ASN A 294 3.52 -34.17 1.39
CA ASN A 294 3.60 -33.70 2.78
C ASN A 294 2.44 -32.74 3.16
N LYS A 295 1.46 -32.51 2.29
CA LYS A 295 0.35 -31.55 2.50
C LYS A 295 0.84 -30.13 2.81
N MET A 296 1.96 -29.74 2.23
CA MET A 296 2.55 -28.43 2.28
C MET A 296 2.27 -27.70 0.97
N ASP A 297 2.15 -26.39 1.04
CA ASP A 297 1.92 -25.53 -0.13
C ASP A 297 2.68 -24.23 -0.01
N THR A 298 3.09 -23.65 -1.16
CA THR A 298 3.71 -22.33 -1.27
C THR A 298 2.71 -21.35 -1.86
N ASP A 299 2.91 -20.06 -1.63
CA ASP A 299 1.99 -19.03 -2.10
C ASP A 299 2.29 -18.63 -3.55
N PHE A 300 3.54 -18.71 -4.00
CA PHE A 300 3.97 -18.32 -5.35
C PHE A 300 5.17 -19.16 -5.82
N ILE A 301 5.34 -19.24 -7.14
CA ILE A 301 6.45 -19.94 -7.80
C ILE A 301 7.58 -18.95 -8.06
N VAL A 302 8.79 -19.33 -7.74
CA VAL A 302 10.00 -18.53 -7.95
C VAL A 302 11.00 -19.30 -8.83
N PHE A 303 11.60 -18.63 -9.79
CA PHE A 303 12.72 -19.18 -10.56
C PHE A 303 13.60 -18.07 -11.12
N HIS A 304 14.82 -18.43 -11.51
CA HIS A 304 15.77 -17.60 -12.22
C HIS A 304 15.80 -17.97 -13.69
N HIS A 305 16.18 -17.04 -14.57
CA HIS A 305 16.36 -17.33 -15.98
C HIS A 305 17.40 -16.47 -16.64
N TYR A 306 18.49 -17.10 -17.09
CA TYR A 306 19.56 -16.49 -17.84
C TYR A 306 19.60 -17.09 -19.26
N TRP A 307 19.26 -16.27 -20.27
CA TRP A 307 19.04 -16.72 -21.63
C TRP A 307 20.12 -16.18 -22.58
N ASN A 308 20.59 -17.01 -23.50
CA ASN A 308 21.63 -16.65 -24.45
C ASN A 308 21.13 -16.43 -25.89
N TRP A 309 19.83 -16.48 -26.13
CA TRP A 309 19.23 -16.14 -27.41
C TRP A 309 18.88 -14.65 -27.47
N HIS A 310 19.73 -13.88 -28.16
CA HIS A 310 19.65 -12.43 -28.24
C HIS A 310 18.66 -11.94 -29.31
N THR A 311 17.66 -12.74 -29.65
CA THR A 311 16.69 -12.49 -30.71
C THR A 311 15.30 -12.24 -30.14
N LYS A 312 14.40 -11.79 -31.02
CA LYS A 312 12.98 -11.65 -30.68
C LYS A 312 12.35 -13.01 -30.35
N GLU A 313 12.76 -14.06 -31.05
CA GLU A 313 12.31 -15.43 -30.81
C GLU A 313 12.79 -15.91 -29.43
N GLY A 314 13.99 -15.56 -29.00
CA GLY A 314 14.48 -15.84 -27.65
C GLY A 314 13.67 -15.14 -26.57
N ALA A 315 13.25 -13.89 -26.79
CA ALA A 315 12.35 -13.19 -25.88
C ALA A 315 10.97 -13.90 -25.78
N GLN A 316 10.43 -14.35 -26.90
CA GLN A 316 9.17 -15.11 -26.89
C GLN A 316 9.33 -16.45 -26.18
N ALA A 317 10.41 -17.19 -26.43
CA ALA A 317 10.68 -18.46 -25.76
C ALA A 317 10.76 -18.30 -24.22
N PHE A 318 11.37 -17.22 -23.73
CA PHE A 318 11.34 -16.91 -22.29
C PHE A 318 9.91 -16.67 -21.78
N LEU A 319 9.12 -15.91 -22.50
CA LEU A 319 7.73 -15.65 -22.12
C LEU A 319 6.88 -16.93 -22.13
N ASP A 320 7.14 -17.85 -23.08
CA ASP A 320 6.48 -19.16 -23.14
C ASP A 320 6.83 -20.02 -21.91
N ILE A 321 8.09 -19.98 -21.44
CA ILE A 321 8.53 -20.62 -20.18
C ILE A 321 7.72 -20.08 -18.98
N VAL A 322 7.53 -18.75 -18.89
CA VAL A 322 6.73 -18.13 -17.84
C VAL A 322 5.28 -18.60 -17.90
N ASP A 323 4.72 -18.70 -19.12
CA ASP A 323 3.36 -19.17 -19.35
C ASP A 323 3.20 -20.66 -18.99
N GLU A 324 4.22 -21.49 -19.28
CA GLU A 324 4.25 -22.90 -18.89
C GLU A 324 4.28 -23.09 -17.36
N ALA A 325 5.11 -22.34 -16.66
CA ALA A 325 5.16 -22.40 -15.20
C ALA A 325 3.78 -22.10 -14.59
N TRP A 326 3.06 -21.09 -15.12
CA TRP A 326 1.68 -20.81 -14.73
C TRP A 326 0.74 -21.97 -15.04
N LYS A 327 0.79 -22.53 -16.24
CA LYS A 327 -0.07 -23.67 -16.64
C LYS A 327 0.15 -24.89 -15.77
N MET A 328 1.38 -25.13 -15.32
CA MET A 328 1.70 -26.30 -14.47
C MET A 328 1.18 -26.15 -13.04
N TYR A 329 1.31 -24.97 -12.44
CA TYR A 329 1.13 -24.81 -11.01
C TYR A 329 -0.03 -23.89 -10.60
N HIS A 330 -0.57 -23.07 -11.49
CA HIS A 330 -1.64 -22.10 -11.23
C HIS A 330 -1.41 -21.20 -10.01
N LYS A 331 -0.16 -20.79 -9.79
CA LYS A 331 0.27 -19.92 -8.71
C LYS A 331 0.90 -18.64 -9.29
N PRO A 332 0.86 -17.51 -8.58
CA PRO A 332 1.58 -16.30 -9.00
C PRO A 332 3.04 -16.61 -9.29
N ILE A 333 3.58 -15.98 -10.33
CA ILE A 333 4.97 -16.18 -10.77
C ILE A 333 5.83 -14.99 -10.34
N TRP A 334 6.94 -15.29 -9.69
CA TRP A 334 8.01 -14.33 -9.40
C TRP A 334 9.28 -14.73 -10.16
N ILE A 335 9.79 -13.83 -10.98
CA ILE A 335 11.06 -14.00 -11.68
C ILE A 335 12.07 -13.12 -10.95
N THR A 336 12.68 -13.66 -9.91
CA THR A 336 13.54 -12.88 -9.01
C THR A 336 14.88 -12.51 -9.63
N GLU A 337 15.33 -13.27 -10.62
CA GLU A 337 16.48 -12.93 -11.45
C GLU A 337 16.22 -13.31 -12.91
N PHE A 338 16.40 -12.38 -13.81
CA PHE A 338 16.50 -12.69 -15.24
C PHE A 338 17.39 -11.69 -15.94
N ALA A 339 18.13 -12.17 -16.94
CA ALA A 339 18.98 -11.33 -17.81
C ALA A 339 19.32 -12.09 -19.08
N LEU A 340 19.84 -11.39 -20.10
CA LEU A 340 20.58 -12.04 -21.16
C LEU A 340 21.97 -12.42 -20.69
N SER A 341 22.40 -13.65 -20.95
CA SER A 341 23.76 -14.14 -20.82
C SER A 341 24.47 -14.13 -22.20
N GLY A 342 25.78 -14.24 -22.19
CA GLY A 342 26.58 -14.21 -23.44
C GLY A 342 26.52 -12.86 -24.17
N VAL A 343 26.33 -11.76 -23.43
CA VAL A 343 26.32 -10.38 -23.95
C VAL A 343 27.50 -9.57 -23.40
N PRO A 344 28.68 -9.73 -23.90
CA PRO A 344 29.85 -8.96 -23.48
C PRO A 344 29.65 -7.46 -23.73
N ALA A 345 30.19 -6.63 -22.82
CA ALA A 345 30.00 -5.17 -22.87
C ALA A 345 30.79 -4.47 -24.00
N TRP A 346 31.81 -5.12 -24.56
CA TRP A 346 32.74 -4.49 -25.50
C TRP A 346 32.15 -4.21 -26.90
N THR A 347 31.03 -4.82 -27.29
CA THR A 347 30.39 -4.48 -28.55
C THR A 347 29.11 -3.68 -28.36
N LYS A 348 28.91 -2.69 -29.23
CA LYS A 348 27.65 -1.94 -29.25
C LYS A 348 26.44 -2.85 -29.58
N GLN A 349 26.67 -3.83 -30.46
CA GLN A 349 25.62 -4.76 -30.89
C GLN A 349 25.13 -5.64 -29.74
N THR A 350 26.03 -6.20 -28.91
CA THR A 350 25.60 -7.05 -27.78
C THR A 350 24.89 -6.28 -26.72
N ARG A 351 25.33 -5.05 -26.38
CA ARG A 351 24.58 -4.16 -25.47
C ARG A 351 23.20 -3.81 -26.01
N GLN A 352 23.09 -3.56 -27.33
CA GLN A 352 21.81 -3.28 -27.96
C GLN A 352 20.87 -4.48 -27.89
N SER A 353 21.38 -5.71 -28.03
CA SER A 353 20.58 -6.93 -27.91
C SER A 353 19.89 -7.05 -26.53
N ALA A 354 20.60 -6.71 -25.44
CA ALA A 354 20.01 -6.72 -24.09
C ALA A 354 18.91 -5.66 -23.95
N ILE A 355 19.10 -4.47 -24.52
CA ILE A 355 18.11 -3.40 -24.54
C ILE A 355 16.84 -3.83 -25.30
N ASP A 356 17.03 -4.43 -26.49
CA ASP A 356 15.92 -4.85 -27.35
C ASP A 356 15.14 -6.01 -26.72
N TYR A 357 15.83 -6.98 -26.11
CA TYR A 357 15.22 -8.04 -25.33
C TYR A 357 14.38 -7.49 -24.16
N MET A 358 14.94 -6.59 -23.35
CA MET A 358 14.25 -5.97 -22.22
C MET A 358 13.00 -5.22 -22.66
N LYS A 359 13.05 -4.49 -23.78
CA LYS A 359 11.90 -3.77 -24.34
C LYS A 359 10.77 -4.67 -24.81
N ILE A 360 11.06 -5.93 -25.16
CA ILE A 360 10.04 -6.92 -25.50
C ILE A 360 9.49 -7.56 -24.23
N VAL A 361 10.37 -8.06 -23.37
CA VAL A 361 10.01 -8.92 -22.24
C VAL A 361 9.26 -8.15 -21.15
N VAL A 362 9.76 -6.98 -20.72
CA VAL A 362 9.19 -6.26 -19.58
C VAL A 362 7.72 -5.86 -19.81
N PRO A 363 7.32 -5.26 -20.95
CA PRO A 363 5.91 -4.95 -21.17
C PRO A 363 5.01 -6.20 -21.26
N GLU A 364 5.56 -7.33 -21.71
CA GLU A 364 4.81 -8.59 -21.80
C GLU A 364 4.64 -9.25 -20.42
N LEU A 365 5.63 -9.15 -19.52
CA LEU A 365 5.49 -9.57 -18.12
C LEU A 365 4.44 -8.71 -17.39
N ASP A 366 4.40 -7.40 -17.67
CA ASP A 366 3.41 -6.51 -17.08
C ASP A 366 1.96 -6.86 -17.46
N LYS A 367 1.73 -7.37 -18.67
CA LYS A 367 0.41 -7.77 -19.16
C LYS A 367 -0.10 -9.10 -18.58
N ARG A 368 0.77 -9.98 -18.09
CA ARG A 368 0.44 -11.30 -17.56
C ARG A 368 -0.09 -11.21 -16.15
N ASP A 369 -1.37 -11.36 -15.90
CA ASP A 369 -1.99 -11.20 -14.58
C ASP A 369 -1.45 -12.20 -13.53
N TYR A 370 -0.88 -13.31 -13.95
CA TYR A 370 -0.24 -14.30 -13.07
C TYR A 370 1.24 -14.02 -12.80
N VAL A 371 1.89 -13.11 -13.52
CA VAL A 371 3.20 -12.59 -13.12
C VAL A 371 2.97 -11.53 -12.07
N GLU A 372 3.48 -11.77 -10.86
CA GLU A 372 3.35 -10.84 -9.74
C GLU A 372 4.58 -9.95 -9.62
N ARG A 373 5.79 -10.52 -9.78
CA ARG A 373 7.03 -9.75 -9.62
C ARG A 373 8.11 -10.20 -10.58
N TYR A 374 8.99 -9.26 -10.95
CA TYR A 374 10.21 -9.55 -11.68
C TYR A 374 11.33 -8.58 -11.32
N ALA A 375 12.59 -9.04 -11.39
CA ALA A 375 13.78 -8.21 -11.22
C ALA A 375 14.87 -8.60 -12.21
N TRP A 376 15.39 -7.61 -12.93
CA TRP A 376 16.53 -7.82 -13.82
C TRP A 376 17.79 -7.99 -13.00
N PHE A 377 18.59 -9.04 -13.30
CA PHE A 377 19.90 -9.22 -12.69
C PHE A 377 20.95 -8.37 -13.38
N SER A 378 21.57 -7.48 -12.63
CA SER A 378 22.62 -6.61 -13.14
C SER A 378 23.99 -7.28 -12.97
N PHE A 379 24.60 -7.67 -14.06
CA PHE A 379 26.02 -8.02 -14.06
C PHE A 379 26.89 -6.78 -13.92
N GLU A 380 28.16 -6.95 -13.51
CA GLU A 380 29.13 -5.85 -13.55
C GLU A 380 29.50 -5.54 -15.01
N PRO A 381 29.74 -4.27 -15.38
CA PRO A 381 30.10 -3.88 -16.74
C PRO A 381 31.36 -4.55 -17.25
N GLU A 382 32.32 -4.85 -16.35
CA GLU A 382 33.59 -5.52 -16.64
C GLU A 382 33.47 -7.03 -16.78
N ASN A 383 32.28 -7.60 -16.47
CA ASN A 383 32.06 -9.03 -16.65
C ASN A 383 32.30 -9.41 -18.11
N TYR A 384 33.33 -10.24 -18.35
CA TYR A 384 33.78 -10.60 -19.68
C TYR A 384 32.65 -11.18 -20.56
N GLN A 385 31.77 -11.98 -19.99
CA GLN A 385 30.73 -12.68 -20.73
C GLN A 385 29.40 -11.91 -20.75
N ASN A 386 29.02 -11.21 -19.65
CA ASN A 386 27.68 -10.75 -19.42
C ASN A 386 27.56 -9.24 -19.13
N GLY A 387 28.66 -8.47 -19.22
CA GLY A 387 28.70 -7.04 -18.90
C GLY A 387 27.70 -6.19 -19.71
N GLY A 388 27.28 -6.67 -20.89
CA GLY A 388 26.23 -6.02 -21.68
C GLY A 388 24.85 -6.05 -21.04
N SER A 389 24.63 -6.91 -20.05
CA SER A 389 23.41 -6.96 -19.21
C SER A 389 23.52 -6.15 -17.91
N SER A 390 24.55 -5.33 -17.76
CA SER A 390 24.73 -4.44 -16.61
C SER A 390 23.72 -3.29 -16.63
N LEU A 391 23.07 -3.01 -15.51
CA LEU A 391 22.25 -1.80 -15.30
C LEU A 391 23.11 -0.61 -14.87
N LEU A 392 24.13 -0.85 -14.07
CA LEU A 392 25.06 0.14 -13.54
C LEU A 392 26.39 -0.49 -13.18
N ASP A 393 27.39 0.34 -13.09
CA ASP A 393 28.71 0.03 -12.55
C ASP A 393 28.64 0.14 -11.01
N SER A 394 28.91 -0.96 -10.28
CA SER A 394 28.81 -1.00 -8.83
C SER A 394 29.90 -0.21 -8.10
N TYR A 395 30.97 0.16 -8.79
CA TYR A 395 32.07 0.95 -8.21
C TYR A 395 31.87 2.45 -8.36
N THR A 396 31.29 2.87 -9.49
CA THR A 396 31.16 4.29 -9.82
C THR A 396 29.74 4.80 -9.76
N GLY A 397 28.75 3.89 -9.71
CA GLY A 397 27.31 4.24 -9.79
C GLY A 397 26.86 4.69 -11.19
N LYS A 398 27.74 4.62 -12.20
CA LYS A 398 27.39 5.04 -13.56
C LYS A 398 26.34 4.13 -14.16
N ILE A 399 25.21 4.72 -14.54
CA ILE A 399 24.07 4.01 -15.14
C ILE A 399 24.37 3.74 -16.61
N THR A 400 24.10 2.52 -17.05
CA THR A 400 24.26 2.11 -18.46
C THR A 400 23.03 2.47 -19.29
N ASP A 401 23.12 2.36 -20.64
CA ASP A 401 21.97 2.52 -21.53
C ASP A 401 20.85 1.50 -21.22
N LEU A 402 21.23 0.29 -20.81
CA LEU A 402 20.29 -0.72 -20.33
C LEU A 402 19.63 -0.30 -19.01
N GLY A 403 20.40 0.25 -18.08
CA GLY A 403 19.87 0.81 -16.82
C GLY A 403 18.86 1.93 -17.07
N TYR A 404 19.17 2.88 -17.96
CA TYR A 404 18.22 3.91 -18.37
C TYR A 404 16.97 3.32 -19.05
N THR A 405 17.11 2.20 -19.77
CA THR A 405 15.96 1.49 -20.33
C THR A 405 15.11 0.87 -19.24
N TYR A 406 15.73 0.21 -18.25
CA TYR A 406 15.01 -0.36 -17.11
C TYR A 406 14.26 0.69 -16.30
N GLN A 407 14.86 1.87 -16.08
CA GLN A 407 14.18 2.99 -15.41
C GLN A 407 12.87 3.39 -16.10
N LYS A 408 12.81 3.31 -17.44
CA LYS A 408 11.68 3.77 -18.26
C LYS A 408 10.58 2.73 -18.48
N LEU A 409 10.86 1.46 -18.26
CA LEU A 409 9.91 0.37 -18.44
C LEU A 409 9.19 0.01 -17.13
N GLY A 410 8.05 -0.67 -17.22
CA GLY A 410 7.30 -1.16 -16.07
C GLY A 410 6.71 -0.04 -15.20
N ILE A 411 6.37 1.10 -15.78
CA ILE A 411 5.83 2.26 -15.07
C ILE A 411 4.33 2.38 -15.35
N PRO A 412 3.49 2.42 -14.31
CA PRO A 412 2.07 2.67 -14.48
C PRO A 412 1.82 4.05 -15.11
N LYS A 413 0.85 4.11 -16.02
CA LYS A 413 0.47 5.38 -16.66
C LYS A 413 0.07 6.43 -15.61
N GLY A 414 0.63 7.62 -15.72
CA GLY A 414 0.39 8.74 -14.79
C GLY A 414 1.32 8.81 -13.59
N TYR A 415 2.16 7.79 -13.36
CA TYR A 415 3.14 7.80 -12.28
C TYR A 415 4.41 8.58 -12.69
N ASN A 416 4.82 9.54 -11.85
CA ASN A 416 6.05 10.34 -12.03
C ASN A 416 6.25 11.01 -13.41
N GLU A 417 5.18 11.28 -14.17
CA GLU A 417 5.29 11.87 -15.51
C GLU A 417 6.10 13.21 -15.51
N LYS A 418 5.99 13.99 -14.46
CA LYS A 418 6.75 15.26 -14.32
C LYS A 418 8.26 15.02 -14.17
N ASN A 419 8.66 13.99 -13.44
CA ASN A 419 10.06 13.66 -13.21
C ASN A 419 10.68 13.01 -14.47
N GLN A 420 9.92 12.22 -15.22
CA GLN A 420 10.38 11.60 -16.47
C GLN A 420 10.77 12.64 -17.53
N VAL A 421 10.06 13.77 -17.60
CA VAL A 421 10.39 14.87 -18.54
C VAL A 421 11.69 15.57 -18.14
N LEU A 422 11.99 15.69 -16.85
CA LEU A 422 13.22 16.31 -16.35
C LEU A 422 14.44 15.42 -16.64
N HIS A 423 14.33 14.12 -16.42
CA HIS A 423 15.40 13.15 -16.74
C HIS A 423 15.70 13.06 -18.24
N GLN A 424 14.69 13.14 -19.11
CA GLN A 424 14.90 13.21 -20.55
C GLN A 424 15.68 14.47 -21.02
N LYS A 425 15.53 15.58 -20.33
CA LYS A 425 16.27 16.82 -20.61
C LYS A 425 17.72 16.73 -20.13
N ASN A 426 17.97 16.08 -19.02
CA ASN A 426 19.32 15.94 -18.45
C ASN A 426 20.13 14.88 -19.21
N SER A 427 19.56 13.73 -19.57
CA SER A 427 20.25 12.69 -20.37
C SER A 427 20.67 13.16 -21.77
N LYS A 428 19.96 14.13 -22.38
CA LYS A 428 20.37 14.75 -23.64
C LYS A 428 21.52 15.74 -23.51
N LYS A 429 21.77 16.29 -22.31
CA LYS A 429 22.93 17.16 -22.04
C LYS A 429 24.22 16.40 -21.80
N ASP A 430 24.12 15.17 -21.27
CA ASP A 430 25.29 14.33 -20.97
C ASP A 430 25.82 13.54 -22.19
N ILE A 431 25.04 13.48 -23.28
CA ILE A 431 25.43 12.81 -24.55
C ILE A 431 26.21 13.76 -25.49
N VAL A 432 26.30 15.05 -25.15
CA VAL A 432 26.95 16.08 -26.01
C VAL A 432 28.30 16.54 -25.41
N LYS A 433 29.04 15.61 -24.77
CA LYS A 433 30.48 15.84 -24.49
C LYS A 433 31.31 14.59 -24.74
#